data_c5aea8970d035c399c87e6fc3f520861
#
_entry.id   c5aea8970d035c399c87e6fc3f520861
#
_cell.length_a   1.000
_cell.length_b   1.000
_cell.length_c   1.000
_cell.angle_alpha   90.00
_cell.angle_beta   90.00
_cell.angle_gamma   90.00
#
_symmetry.space_group_name_H-M   'P 1'
#
loop_
_entity.id
_entity.type
_entity.pdbx_description
1 polymer ?
#
loop_
_entity_poly.entity_id
_entity_poly.type
_entity_poly.pdbx_seq_one_letter_code
_entity_poly.pdbx_strand_id
1 'polypeptide(L)'
;MSSIEQSVDVNVPIRTAYNQWTQFESFPEFMEGVESVKQIGDTRTDWVVEIAGVRREFEAEITEQHPDERVAWRSVDAPRQAGVVTFHRIDDGTTRVTLQMEYDPEGFLEKAADALQIVRMRVKGDLERFKTFIESRGGETGGWRGEVPGPHQQGGLGTGGSGTGYDIGEPMPPQTVNPEYPRETPLPPPGPGPIPPAPGTGPAPGTGPIPPRDTPGPVI
;
A
#
# COMPACT_ATOMS: atom_id res chain seq x y z
N MET A 1 0.43 -15.94 21.17
CA MET A 1 0.20 -15.06 20.00
C MET A 1 -1.24 -15.19 19.58
N SER A 2 -1.92 -14.09 19.34
CA SER A 2 -3.29 -14.03 18.79
C SER A 2 -3.23 -13.59 17.34
N SER A 3 -4.15 -14.10 16.50
CA SER A 3 -4.21 -13.78 15.08
C SER A 3 -5.53 -13.10 14.74
N ILE A 4 -5.46 -12.11 13.84
CA ILE A 4 -6.59 -11.37 13.31
C ILE A 4 -6.47 -11.32 11.81
N GLU A 5 -7.61 -11.49 11.13
CA GLU A 5 -7.76 -11.23 9.71
C GLU A 5 -9.00 -10.37 9.49
N GLN A 6 -8.85 -9.30 8.72
CA GLN A 6 -9.94 -8.41 8.30
C GLN A 6 -9.70 -7.98 6.85
N SER A 7 -10.77 -7.75 6.11
CA SER A 7 -10.70 -7.25 4.74
C SER A 7 -11.74 -6.18 4.47
N VAL A 8 -11.45 -5.31 3.51
CA VAL A 8 -12.34 -4.28 2.99
C VAL A 8 -12.18 -4.16 1.47
N ASP A 9 -13.29 -3.93 0.79
CA ASP A 9 -13.28 -3.61 -0.65
C ASP A 9 -13.30 -2.09 -0.82
N VAL A 10 -12.28 -1.56 -1.48
CA VAL A 10 -12.12 -0.13 -1.77
C VAL A 10 -12.37 0.14 -3.26
N ASN A 11 -13.14 1.19 -3.58
CA ASN A 11 -13.51 1.55 -4.95
C ASN A 11 -12.42 2.41 -5.61
N VAL A 12 -11.21 1.87 -5.66
CA VAL A 12 -10.05 2.44 -6.37
C VAL A 12 -9.23 1.32 -7.00
N PRO A 13 -8.46 1.62 -8.08
CA PRO A 13 -7.54 0.66 -8.69
C PRO A 13 -6.50 0.14 -7.69
N ILE A 14 -6.04 -1.09 -7.90
CA ILE A 14 -5.06 -1.75 -7.02
C ILE A 14 -3.80 -0.91 -6.82
N ARG A 15 -3.33 -0.24 -7.86
CA ARG A 15 -2.18 0.65 -7.78
C ARG A 15 -2.41 1.80 -6.81
N THR A 16 -3.57 2.42 -6.86
CA THR A 16 -3.95 3.54 -5.97
C THR A 16 -4.04 3.08 -4.52
N ALA A 17 -4.69 1.93 -4.27
CA ALA A 17 -4.79 1.36 -2.93
C ALA A 17 -3.41 1.01 -2.36
N TYR A 18 -2.57 0.33 -3.14
CA TYR A 18 -1.21 -0.02 -2.74
C TYR A 18 -0.35 1.22 -2.51
N ASN A 19 -0.30 2.15 -3.45
CA ASN A 19 0.52 3.36 -3.34
C ASN A 19 0.17 4.15 -2.08
N GLN A 20 -1.12 4.35 -1.78
CA GLN A 20 -1.54 5.03 -0.56
C GLN A 20 -1.12 4.27 0.69
N TRP A 21 -1.21 2.93 0.70
CA TRP A 21 -0.79 2.14 1.85
C TRP A 21 0.71 2.26 2.14
N THR A 22 1.53 2.52 1.13
CA THR A 22 2.97 2.75 1.31
C THR A 22 3.33 4.12 1.89
N GLN A 23 2.35 5.00 2.07
CA GLN A 23 2.53 6.31 2.69
C GLN A 23 2.29 6.19 4.20
N PHE A 24 3.21 5.53 4.91
CA PHE A 24 3.07 5.18 6.33
C PHE A 24 2.85 6.40 7.22
N GLU A 25 3.45 7.55 6.89
CA GLU A 25 3.31 8.79 7.64
C GLU A 25 1.89 9.38 7.57
N SER A 26 1.05 8.91 6.63
CA SER A 26 -0.36 9.30 6.54
C SER A 26 -1.30 8.44 7.41
N PHE A 27 -0.81 7.38 8.02
CA PHE A 27 -1.63 6.44 8.80
C PHE A 27 -2.42 7.09 9.93
N PRO A 28 -1.91 8.12 10.65
CA PRO A 28 -2.69 8.83 11.65
C PRO A 28 -3.99 9.45 11.11
N GLU A 29 -4.09 9.69 9.79
CA GLU A 29 -5.29 10.28 9.18
C GLU A 29 -6.47 9.30 9.14
N PHE A 30 -6.22 7.97 9.18
CA PHE A 30 -7.27 6.96 9.10
C PHE A 30 -7.14 5.81 10.11
N MET A 31 -5.98 5.59 10.74
CA MET A 31 -5.81 4.59 11.79
C MET A 31 -5.99 5.24 13.15
N GLU A 32 -7.10 4.90 13.81
CA GLU A 32 -7.36 5.37 15.16
C GLU A 32 -6.32 4.82 16.15
N GLY A 33 -5.79 5.69 16.99
CA GLY A 33 -4.75 5.35 17.96
C GLY A 33 -3.35 5.24 17.39
N VAL A 34 -3.14 5.48 16.09
CA VAL A 34 -1.81 5.76 15.55
C VAL A 34 -1.56 7.25 15.68
N GLU A 35 -0.66 7.65 16.59
CA GLU A 35 -0.31 9.06 16.79
C GLU A 35 0.69 9.55 15.73
N SER A 36 1.67 8.72 15.42
CA SER A 36 2.64 9.00 14.35
C SER A 36 3.30 7.73 13.82
N VAL A 37 3.67 7.77 12.54
CA VAL A 37 4.59 6.84 11.92
C VAL A 37 5.67 7.66 11.25
N LYS A 38 6.94 7.27 11.41
CA LYS A 38 8.09 7.88 10.73
C LYS A 38 8.89 6.81 10.02
N GLN A 39 9.15 7.01 8.76
CA GLN A 39 10.07 6.15 8.03
C GLN A 39 11.51 6.59 8.34
N ILE A 40 12.29 5.70 8.96
CA ILE A 40 13.68 5.96 9.41
C ILE A 40 14.73 5.29 8.52
N GLY A 41 14.31 4.60 7.50
CA GLY A 41 15.15 3.92 6.51
C GLY A 41 14.31 3.28 5.42
N ASP A 42 14.95 2.56 4.52
CA ASP A 42 14.26 1.93 3.38
C ASP A 42 13.22 0.88 3.82
N THR A 43 13.50 0.19 4.94
CA THR A 43 12.66 -0.90 5.45
C THR A 43 12.23 -0.71 6.89
N ARG A 44 12.54 0.44 7.52
CA ARG A 44 12.27 0.66 8.95
C ARG A 44 11.37 1.85 9.20
N THR A 45 10.48 1.67 10.18
CA THR A 45 9.50 2.66 10.59
C THR A 45 9.41 2.71 12.11
N ASP A 46 9.37 3.93 12.67
CA ASP A 46 9.08 4.21 14.08
C ASP A 46 7.60 4.49 14.26
N TRP A 47 6.98 3.84 15.22
CA TRP A 47 5.56 3.94 15.51
C TRP A 47 5.32 4.48 16.91
N VAL A 48 4.35 5.37 17.00
CA VAL A 48 3.75 5.80 18.25
C VAL A 48 2.26 5.51 18.17
N VAL A 49 1.79 4.64 19.04
CA VAL A 49 0.38 4.22 19.08
C VAL A 49 -0.21 4.33 20.47
N GLU A 50 -1.52 4.60 20.55
CA GLU A 50 -2.30 4.52 21.79
C GLU A 50 -3.37 3.44 21.64
N ILE A 51 -3.34 2.44 22.50
CA ILE A 51 -4.32 1.34 22.52
C ILE A 51 -4.91 1.25 23.92
N ALA A 52 -6.24 1.41 24.01
CA ALA A 52 -6.97 1.39 25.28
C ALA A 52 -6.39 2.34 26.35
N GLY A 53 -5.96 3.54 25.94
CA GLY A 53 -5.39 4.56 26.83
C GLY A 53 -3.92 4.32 27.19
N VAL A 54 -3.27 3.32 26.61
CA VAL A 54 -1.85 3.03 26.84
C VAL A 54 -1.03 3.38 25.61
N ARG A 55 -0.14 4.36 25.75
CA ARG A 55 0.80 4.76 24.71
C ARG A 55 1.96 3.78 24.61
N ARG A 56 2.28 3.37 23.38
CA ARG A 56 3.38 2.47 23.06
C ARG A 56 4.21 3.05 21.93
N GLU A 57 5.52 2.87 22.00
CA GLU A 57 6.47 3.20 20.95
C GLU A 57 7.21 1.92 20.57
N PHE A 58 7.38 1.67 19.28
CA PHE A 58 8.13 0.53 18.78
C PHE A 58 8.64 0.79 17.36
N GLU A 59 9.72 0.10 17.02
CA GLU A 59 10.26 0.06 15.67
C GLU A 59 9.70 -1.17 14.93
N ALA A 60 9.32 -0.99 13.67
CA ALA A 60 8.92 -2.09 12.79
C ALA A 60 9.82 -2.16 11.56
N GLU A 61 10.10 -3.38 11.12
CA GLU A 61 10.83 -3.71 9.92
C GLU A 61 9.89 -4.25 8.84
N ILE A 62 9.95 -3.67 7.65
CA ILE A 62 9.30 -4.22 6.46
C ILE A 62 10.12 -5.41 6.00
N THR A 63 9.54 -6.60 6.08
CA THR A 63 10.22 -7.87 5.80
C THR A 63 9.99 -8.37 4.38
N GLU A 64 8.93 -7.88 3.73
CA GLU A 64 8.60 -8.19 2.34
C GLU A 64 7.73 -7.07 1.78
N GLN A 65 8.00 -6.63 0.56
CA GLN A 65 7.17 -5.65 -0.13
C GLN A 65 7.22 -5.88 -1.64
N HIS A 66 6.05 -6.11 -2.22
CA HIS A 66 5.86 -6.28 -3.66
C HIS A 66 4.77 -5.32 -4.14
N PRO A 67 5.07 -4.45 -5.12
CA PRO A 67 4.10 -3.50 -5.66
C PRO A 67 2.81 -4.17 -6.16
N ASP A 68 1.66 -3.60 -5.74
CA ASP A 68 0.31 -4.06 -6.07
C ASP A 68 -0.05 -5.46 -5.54
N GLU A 69 0.79 -6.06 -4.69
CA GLU A 69 0.57 -7.39 -4.12
C GLU A 69 0.50 -7.37 -2.60
N ARG A 70 1.60 -7.00 -1.91
CA ARG A 70 1.67 -7.08 -0.46
C ARG A 70 2.74 -6.21 0.17
N VAL A 71 2.53 -5.93 1.46
CA VAL A 71 3.52 -5.38 2.38
C VAL A 71 3.46 -6.19 3.68
N ALA A 72 4.58 -6.82 4.06
CA ALA A 72 4.71 -7.54 5.32
C ALA A 72 5.70 -6.85 6.25
N TRP A 73 5.42 -6.91 7.55
CA TRP A 73 6.26 -6.29 8.58
C TRP A 73 6.32 -7.13 9.84
N ARG A 74 7.29 -6.81 10.68
CA ARG A 74 7.38 -7.29 12.06
C ARG A 74 7.91 -6.18 12.97
N SER A 75 7.53 -6.19 14.25
CA SER A 75 8.18 -5.35 15.23
C SER A 75 9.62 -5.85 15.50
N VAL A 76 10.54 -4.91 15.70
CA VAL A 76 11.93 -5.21 16.07
C VAL A 76 12.02 -5.51 17.57
N ASP A 77 11.25 -4.78 18.36
CA ASP A 77 11.18 -4.86 19.81
C ASP A 77 9.75 -5.09 20.32
N ALA A 78 9.54 -4.98 21.62
CA ALA A 78 8.21 -5.09 22.23
C ALA A 78 7.39 -3.81 22.01
N PRO A 79 6.06 -3.92 21.81
CA PRO A 79 5.25 -5.15 21.80
C PRO A 79 5.42 -5.97 20.53
N ARG A 80 5.51 -7.29 20.67
CA ARG A 80 5.72 -8.20 19.53
C ARG A 80 4.48 -8.28 18.68
N GLN A 81 4.66 -7.94 17.40
CA GLN A 81 3.66 -8.06 16.36
C GLN A 81 4.30 -8.33 15.01
N ALA A 82 3.57 -8.99 14.15
CA ALA A 82 3.92 -9.16 12.75
C ALA A 82 2.63 -9.15 11.93
N GLY A 83 2.71 -8.72 10.69
CA GLY A 83 1.53 -8.73 9.84
C GLY A 83 1.86 -8.65 8.37
N VAL A 84 0.83 -8.82 7.58
CA VAL A 84 0.86 -8.62 6.13
C VAL A 84 -0.44 -7.97 5.70
N VAL A 85 -0.33 -6.98 4.84
CA VAL A 85 -1.44 -6.50 4.05
C VAL A 85 -1.28 -6.99 2.61
N THR A 86 -2.36 -7.51 2.05
CA THR A 86 -2.41 -7.99 0.66
C THR A 86 -3.46 -7.22 -0.11
N PHE A 87 -3.16 -7.00 -1.39
CA PHE A 87 -4.02 -6.29 -2.33
C PHE A 87 -4.47 -7.26 -3.42
N HIS A 88 -5.77 -7.35 -3.64
CA HIS A 88 -6.33 -8.22 -4.64
C HIS A 88 -7.28 -7.44 -5.55
N ARG A 89 -7.01 -7.45 -6.85
CA ARG A 89 -7.88 -6.81 -7.84
C ARG A 89 -9.19 -7.59 -7.95
N ILE A 90 -10.32 -6.93 -7.69
CA ILE A 90 -11.66 -7.46 -7.97
C ILE A 90 -12.05 -7.12 -9.40
N ASP A 91 -11.88 -5.84 -9.77
CA ASP A 91 -12.04 -5.32 -11.14
C ASP A 91 -11.09 -4.14 -11.35
N ASP A 92 -11.23 -3.40 -12.47
CA ASP A 92 -10.33 -2.29 -12.80
C ASP A 92 -10.43 -1.09 -11.84
N GLY A 93 -11.56 -0.94 -11.16
CA GLY A 93 -11.85 0.15 -10.24
C GLY A 93 -11.99 -0.28 -8.79
N THR A 94 -11.87 -1.59 -8.48
CA THR A 94 -12.16 -2.11 -7.13
C THR A 94 -11.04 -3.05 -6.67
N THR A 95 -10.57 -2.83 -5.45
CA THR A 95 -9.50 -3.61 -4.82
C THR A 95 -9.93 -4.13 -3.47
N ARG A 96 -9.69 -5.41 -3.20
CA ARG A 96 -9.76 -5.97 -1.85
C ARG A 96 -8.44 -5.78 -1.13
N VAL A 97 -8.50 -5.15 0.01
CA VAL A 97 -7.38 -4.98 0.95
C VAL A 97 -7.62 -5.91 2.13
N THR A 98 -6.72 -6.86 2.36
CA THR A 98 -6.80 -7.81 3.48
C THR A 98 -5.60 -7.61 4.39
N LEU A 99 -5.86 -7.37 5.66
CA LEU A 99 -4.85 -7.27 6.71
C LEU A 99 -4.92 -8.52 7.58
N GLN A 100 -3.79 -9.22 7.69
CA GLN A 100 -3.55 -10.30 8.61
C GLN A 100 -2.47 -9.87 9.60
N MET A 101 -2.72 -10.03 10.89
CA MET A 101 -1.78 -9.63 11.93
C MET A 101 -1.73 -10.65 13.05
N GLU A 102 -0.53 -10.97 13.50
CA GLU A 102 -0.24 -11.70 14.72
C GLU A 102 0.34 -10.75 15.75
N TYR A 103 -0.10 -10.87 17.00
CA TYR A 103 0.37 -10.02 18.08
C TYR A 103 0.37 -10.76 19.42
N ASP A 104 1.19 -10.25 20.32
CA ASP A 104 1.23 -10.70 21.69
C ASP A 104 0.24 -9.87 22.54
N PRO A 105 -0.87 -10.46 23.02
CA PRO A 105 -1.86 -9.70 23.78
C PRO A 105 -1.31 -9.06 25.05
N GLU A 106 -0.35 -9.72 25.73
CA GLU A 106 0.24 -9.22 26.98
C GLU A 106 1.05 -7.94 26.78
N GLY A 107 1.61 -7.74 25.56
CA GLY A 107 2.33 -6.52 25.21
C GLY A 107 1.42 -5.32 24.94
N PHE A 108 0.15 -5.53 24.62
CA PHE A 108 -0.79 -4.47 24.22
C PHE A 108 -1.82 -4.12 25.29
N LEU A 109 -2.29 -5.09 26.06
CA LEU A 109 -3.35 -4.89 27.06
C LEU A 109 -3.10 -5.74 28.31
N GLU A 110 -3.32 -5.14 29.48
CA GLU A 110 -3.14 -5.82 30.77
C GLU A 110 -4.14 -6.96 31.02
N LYS A 111 -5.27 -7.01 30.28
CA LYS A 111 -6.31 -8.05 30.40
C LYS A 111 -6.50 -8.77 29.06
N ALA A 112 -5.94 -9.96 28.97
CA ALA A 112 -5.90 -10.75 27.73
C ALA A 112 -7.28 -11.17 27.18
N ALA A 113 -8.32 -11.29 28.01
CA ALA A 113 -9.63 -11.79 27.58
C ALA A 113 -10.37 -10.87 26.61
N ASP A 114 -10.22 -9.55 26.78
CA ASP A 114 -10.90 -8.55 25.96
C ASP A 114 -9.98 -8.03 24.82
N ALA A 115 -8.67 -8.29 24.92
CA ALA A 115 -7.66 -7.77 24.00
C ALA A 115 -7.95 -8.13 22.54
N LEU A 116 -8.27 -9.40 22.27
CA LEU A 116 -8.53 -9.88 20.92
C LEU A 116 -9.72 -9.16 20.26
N GLN A 117 -10.79 -8.96 21.04
CA GLN A 117 -12.00 -8.30 20.54
C GLN A 117 -11.73 -6.81 20.25
N ILE A 118 -11.03 -6.13 21.17
CA ILE A 118 -10.68 -4.71 21.01
C ILE A 118 -9.81 -4.51 19.77
N VAL A 119 -8.73 -5.30 19.62
CA VAL A 119 -7.82 -5.17 18.46
C VAL A 119 -8.54 -5.53 17.16
N ARG A 120 -9.40 -6.57 17.16
CA ARG A 120 -10.20 -6.93 15.98
C ARG A 120 -11.15 -5.80 15.54
N MET A 121 -11.85 -5.19 16.50
CA MET A 121 -12.75 -4.07 16.20
C MET A 121 -11.98 -2.86 15.69
N ARG A 122 -10.82 -2.57 16.25
CA ARG A 122 -9.95 -1.48 15.81
C ARG A 122 -9.47 -1.71 14.38
N VAL A 123 -8.88 -2.85 14.09
CA VAL A 123 -8.40 -3.20 12.73
C VAL A 123 -9.52 -3.10 11.70
N LYS A 124 -10.71 -3.60 12.03
CA LYS A 124 -11.87 -3.45 11.15
C LYS A 124 -12.23 -1.96 10.92
N GLY A 125 -12.28 -1.18 11.99
CA GLY A 125 -12.58 0.26 11.92
C GLY A 125 -11.51 1.03 11.11
N ASP A 126 -10.24 0.67 11.26
CA ASP A 126 -9.13 1.30 10.53
C ASP A 126 -9.21 1.02 9.03
N LEU A 127 -9.56 -0.20 8.63
CA LEU A 127 -9.77 -0.54 7.22
C LEU A 127 -10.98 0.19 6.62
N GLU A 128 -12.07 0.35 7.36
CA GLU A 128 -13.24 1.13 6.90
C GLU A 128 -12.90 2.63 6.79
N ARG A 129 -12.08 3.16 7.69
CA ARG A 129 -11.59 4.55 7.59
C ARG A 129 -10.60 4.70 6.43
N PHE A 130 -9.72 3.73 6.21
CA PHE A 130 -8.86 3.72 5.01
C PHE A 130 -9.70 3.76 3.72
N LYS A 131 -10.75 2.94 3.63
CA LYS A 131 -11.69 2.98 2.51
C LYS A 131 -12.25 4.39 2.30
N THR A 132 -12.82 4.98 3.34
CA THR A 132 -13.39 6.33 3.27
C THR A 132 -12.33 7.36 2.86
N PHE A 133 -11.13 7.24 3.42
CA PHE A 133 -10.02 8.14 3.16
C PHE A 133 -9.60 8.11 1.68
N ILE A 134 -9.33 6.92 1.12
CA ILE A 134 -8.84 6.82 -0.25
C ILE A 134 -9.92 7.10 -1.30
N GLU A 135 -11.17 6.70 -1.06
CA GLU A 135 -12.28 6.94 -1.96
C GLU A 135 -12.66 8.42 -2.01
N SER A 136 -12.62 9.13 -0.87
CA SER A 136 -12.97 10.56 -0.81
C SER A 136 -11.92 11.47 -1.43
N ARG A 137 -10.65 11.06 -1.45
CA ARG A 137 -9.55 11.87 -2.02
C ARG A 137 -9.47 11.77 -3.54
N GLY A 138 -9.99 10.71 -4.12
CA GLY A 138 -9.91 10.47 -5.56
C GLY A 138 -8.53 10.09 -6.09
N GLY A 139 -7.55 9.85 -5.21
CA GLY A 139 -6.19 9.42 -5.57
C GLY A 139 -5.26 9.32 -4.38
N GLU A 140 -4.13 8.66 -4.58
CA GLU A 140 -3.06 8.49 -3.60
C GLU A 140 -2.24 9.77 -3.40
N THR A 141 -1.69 9.95 -2.20
CA THR A 141 -0.80 11.09 -1.85
C THR A 141 0.64 10.90 -2.29
N GLY A 142 1.00 9.70 -2.66
CA GLY A 142 2.32 9.27 -3.09
C GLY A 142 2.35 7.77 -3.28
N GLY A 143 3.53 7.21 -3.53
CA GLY A 143 3.68 5.77 -3.69
C GLY A 143 5.14 5.35 -3.68
N TRP A 144 5.47 4.34 -2.89
CA TRP A 144 6.75 3.66 -2.96
C TRP A 144 6.56 2.37 -3.76
N ARG A 145 7.38 2.20 -4.79
CA ARG A 145 7.25 1.06 -5.72
C ARG A 145 8.55 0.28 -5.87
N GLY A 146 9.42 0.39 -4.89
CA GLY A 146 10.56 -0.50 -4.75
C GLY A 146 10.10 -1.89 -4.32
N GLU A 147 11.03 -2.83 -4.25
CA GLU A 147 10.79 -4.21 -3.85
C GLU A 147 11.67 -4.57 -2.66
N VAL A 148 11.08 -5.21 -1.66
CA VAL A 148 11.78 -5.85 -0.55
C VAL A 148 11.51 -7.35 -0.68
N PRO A 149 12.52 -8.15 -1.08
CA PRO A 149 12.33 -9.59 -1.27
C PRO A 149 12.09 -10.28 0.08
N GLY A 150 11.10 -11.16 0.11
CA GLY A 150 10.77 -11.94 1.30
C GLY A 150 11.86 -12.94 1.69
N PRO A 151 11.83 -13.46 2.92
CA PRO A 151 12.88 -14.34 3.45
C PRO A 151 13.11 -15.63 2.63
N HIS A 152 12.11 -16.04 1.85
CA HIS A 152 12.24 -17.21 0.96
C HIS A 152 12.83 -16.88 -0.41
N GLN A 153 12.97 -15.61 -0.79
CA GLN A 153 13.54 -15.17 -2.06
C GLN A 153 15.02 -14.76 -1.94
N GLN A 154 15.53 -14.58 -0.73
CA GLN A 154 16.92 -14.19 -0.48
C GLN A 154 17.94 -15.31 -0.75
N GLY A 155 17.52 -16.54 -1.05
CA GLY A 155 18.38 -17.69 -1.34
C GLY A 155 18.85 -17.83 -2.79
N GLY A 156 18.52 -16.91 -3.70
CA GLY A 156 18.74 -17.06 -5.15
C GLY A 156 19.91 -16.31 -5.78
N LEU A 157 20.74 -15.60 -5.02
CA LEU A 157 21.99 -15.02 -5.54
C LEU A 157 23.18 -15.88 -5.16
N GLY A 158 23.30 -17.02 -5.87
CA GLY A 158 24.45 -17.91 -5.79
C GLY A 158 25.69 -17.25 -6.30
N THR A 159 26.60 -17.03 -5.41
CA THR A 159 28.02 -16.84 -5.64
C THR A 159 28.55 -17.89 -6.61
N GLY A 160 29.05 -17.47 -7.76
CA GLY A 160 29.97 -18.28 -8.56
C GLY A 160 31.25 -18.58 -7.77
N GLY A 161 31.42 -19.80 -7.35
CA GLY A 161 32.63 -20.33 -6.73
C GLY A 161 32.95 -21.66 -7.36
N SER A 162 34.04 -21.73 -8.14
CA SER A 162 34.68 -22.92 -8.65
C SER A 162 35.00 -23.91 -7.51
N GLY A 163 34.74 -25.20 -7.74
CA GLY A 163 35.36 -26.24 -6.90
C GLY A 163 34.75 -27.62 -7.08
N THR A 164 35.34 -28.38 -8.02
CA THR A 164 35.59 -29.84 -8.02
C THR A 164 34.54 -30.78 -7.44
N GLY A 165 33.94 -31.51 -8.32
CA GLY A 165 33.61 -32.92 -8.45
C GLY A 165 33.26 -33.75 -7.21
N TYR A 166 32.14 -34.45 -7.31
CA TYR A 166 32.00 -35.92 -7.25
C TYR A 166 30.61 -36.29 -7.72
N ASP A 167 30.65 -37.09 -8.78
CA ASP A 167 29.64 -37.90 -9.38
C ASP A 167 29.08 -38.92 -8.38
N ILE A 168 27.78 -39.13 -8.36
CA ILE A 168 27.10 -40.43 -8.37
C ILE A 168 25.57 -40.22 -8.56
N GLY A 169 25.08 -40.88 -9.60
CA GLY A 169 23.76 -40.78 -10.14
C GLY A 169 22.65 -41.42 -9.32
N GLU A 170 21.48 -40.86 -9.53
CA GLU A 170 20.22 -41.62 -9.58
C GLU A 170 19.33 -41.00 -10.68
N PRO A 171 18.62 -41.84 -11.45
CA PRO A 171 17.87 -41.34 -12.60
C PRO A 171 16.54 -40.73 -12.18
N MET A 172 16.31 -39.50 -12.59
CA MET A 172 15.01 -38.83 -12.49
C MET A 172 13.97 -39.58 -13.38
N PRO A 173 12.74 -39.69 -12.88
CA PRO A 173 11.63 -40.18 -13.71
C PRO A 173 11.30 -39.19 -14.83
N PRO A 174 10.83 -39.64 -15.99
CA PRO A 174 10.58 -38.79 -17.14
C PRO A 174 9.46 -37.78 -16.85
N GLN A 175 9.76 -36.51 -17.05
CA GLN A 175 8.76 -35.48 -17.07
C GLN A 175 7.92 -35.62 -18.34
N THR A 176 6.66 -35.86 -18.17
CA THR A 176 5.66 -35.79 -19.24
C THR A 176 5.53 -34.35 -19.68
N VAL A 177 6.08 -34.05 -20.84
CA VAL A 177 5.82 -32.79 -21.55
C VAL A 177 4.36 -32.77 -21.95
N ASN A 178 3.63 -31.79 -21.41
CA ASN A 178 2.29 -31.48 -21.85
C ASN A 178 2.39 -30.74 -23.19
N PRO A 179 1.87 -31.23 -24.31
CA PRO A 179 1.89 -30.50 -25.57
C PRO A 179 0.70 -29.53 -25.62
N GLU A 180 0.94 -28.38 -26.22
CA GLU A 180 -0.04 -27.44 -26.72
C GLU A 180 -0.40 -26.25 -25.81
N TYR A 181 0.47 -25.23 -25.84
CA TYR A 181 0.02 -23.86 -26.01
C TYR A 181 0.76 -23.24 -27.20
N PRO A 182 0.06 -22.72 -28.21
CA PRO A 182 0.70 -21.98 -29.29
C PRO A 182 1.37 -20.73 -28.72
N ARG A 183 2.63 -20.49 -29.07
CA ARG A 183 3.32 -19.24 -28.78
C ARG A 183 2.60 -18.13 -29.52
N GLU A 184 1.93 -17.27 -28.81
CA GLU A 184 1.44 -16.02 -29.36
C GLU A 184 2.66 -15.16 -29.76
N THR A 185 2.72 -14.81 -31.03
CA THR A 185 3.66 -13.84 -31.59
C THR A 185 3.38 -12.47 -30.93
N PRO A 186 4.41 -11.76 -30.46
CA PRO A 186 4.23 -10.40 -29.92
C PRO A 186 3.60 -9.51 -30.97
N LEU A 187 2.51 -8.83 -30.62
CA LEU A 187 1.91 -7.78 -31.44
C LEU A 187 2.92 -6.63 -31.63
N PRO A 188 3.00 -6.06 -32.84
CA PRO A 188 3.84 -4.90 -33.10
C PRO A 188 3.36 -3.70 -32.25
N PRO A 189 4.27 -2.81 -31.84
CA PRO A 189 3.90 -1.63 -31.05
C PRO A 189 2.90 -0.74 -31.83
N PRO A 190 1.95 -0.10 -31.13
CA PRO A 190 1.00 0.81 -31.78
C PRO A 190 1.76 1.98 -32.42
N GLY A 191 1.42 2.26 -33.68
CA GLY A 191 1.96 3.39 -34.42
C GLY A 191 1.63 4.72 -33.74
N PRO A 192 2.37 5.80 -34.04
CA PRO A 192 2.13 7.12 -33.44
C PRO A 192 0.72 7.59 -33.77
N GLY A 193 -0.04 7.92 -32.71
CA GLY A 193 -1.39 8.46 -32.81
C GLY A 193 -1.40 9.84 -33.54
N PRO A 194 -2.56 10.26 -34.05
CA PRO A 194 -2.67 11.52 -34.80
C PRO A 194 -2.30 12.71 -33.90
N ILE A 195 -1.50 13.61 -34.46
CA ILE A 195 -1.06 14.87 -33.84
C ILE A 195 -2.31 15.74 -33.60
N PRO A 196 -2.55 16.24 -32.37
CA PRO A 196 -3.64 17.17 -32.13
C PRO A 196 -3.41 18.48 -32.86
N PRO A 197 -4.47 19.14 -33.42
CA PRO A 197 -4.34 20.42 -34.09
C PRO A 197 -3.85 21.51 -33.15
N ALA A 198 -3.03 22.41 -33.67
CA ALA A 198 -2.49 23.55 -32.94
C ALA A 198 -3.62 24.44 -32.37
N PRO A 199 -3.45 25.05 -31.18
CA PRO A 199 -4.44 25.95 -30.59
C PRO A 199 -4.65 27.17 -31.50
N GLY A 200 -5.88 27.34 -31.96
CA GLY A 200 -6.28 28.50 -32.75
C GLY A 200 -6.19 29.78 -31.89
N THR A 201 -5.59 30.81 -32.46
CA THR A 201 -5.60 32.16 -31.93
C THR A 201 -7.03 32.69 -31.88
N GLY A 202 -7.60 32.71 -30.65
CA GLY A 202 -8.90 33.35 -30.41
C GLY A 202 -8.78 34.89 -30.50
N PRO A 203 -9.85 35.60 -30.90
CA PRO A 203 -9.86 37.04 -31.02
C PRO A 203 -9.72 37.74 -29.66
N ALA A 204 -9.04 38.90 -29.70
CA ALA A 204 -8.78 39.75 -28.54
C ALA A 204 -10.08 40.20 -27.80
N PRO A 205 -10.06 40.40 -26.47
CA PRO A 205 -11.23 40.83 -25.72
C PRO A 205 -11.61 42.27 -26.11
N GLY A 206 -12.86 42.42 -26.54
CA GLY A 206 -13.47 43.73 -26.86
C GLY A 206 -13.64 44.55 -25.56
N THR A 207 -13.24 45.83 -25.66
CA THR A 207 -13.53 46.88 -24.66
C THR A 207 -15.04 47.08 -24.52
N GLY A 208 -15.64 46.58 -23.46
CA GLY A 208 -17.01 46.93 -23.07
C GLY A 208 -17.08 48.32 -22.41
N PRO A 209 -18.18 49.02 -22.49
CA PRO A 209 -18.32 50.38 -21.96
C PRO A 209 -18.34 50.39 -20.42
N ILE A 210 -17.67 51.41 -19.88
CA ILE A 210 -17.54 51.69 -18.45
C ILE A 210 -18.91 52.17 -17.93
N PRO A 211 -19.48 51.62 -16.83
CA PRO A 211 -20.66 52.17 -16.20
C PRO A 211 -20.37 53.49 -15.47
N PRO A 212 -21.36 54.43 -15.37
CA PRO A 212 -21.15 55.73 -14.71
C PRO A 212 -20.97 55.59 -13.20
N ARG A 213 -20.10 56.44 -12.64
CA ARG A 213 -19.85 56.57 -11.20
C ARG A 213 -21.07 57.19 -10.51
N ASP A 214 -21.55 56.53 -9.49
CA ASP A 214 -22.51 57.08 -8.57
C ASP A 214 -21.86 58.22 -7.75
N THR A 215 -22.49 59.38 -7.76
CA THR A 215 -22.15 60.56 -6.96
C THR A 215 -22.74 60.38 -5.54
N PRO A 216 -21.98 60.68 -4.46
CA PRO A 216 -22.55 60.64 -3.11
C PRO A 216 -23.49 61.87 -2.88
N GLY A 217 -24.73 61.57 -2.44
CA GLY A 217 -25.70 62.57 -2.02
C GLY A 217 -25.30 63.19 -0.65
N PRO A 218 -25.82 64.40 -0.35
CA PRO A 218 -25.44 65.12 0.83
C PRO A 218 -26.03 64.56 2.13
N VAL A 219 -25.22 64.60 3.16
CA VAL A 219 -25.55 64.30 4.55
C VAL A 219 -26.34 65.48 5.12
N ILE A 220 -27.52 65.20 5.66
CA ILE A 220 -28.17 66.05 6.68
C ILE A 220 -28.32 65.20 7.95
#